data_1d98527c182ce501ef927f63f1a390ad
#
_entry.id   1d98527c182ce501ef927f63f1a390ad
#
_cell.length_a   1.000
_cell.length_b   1.000
_cell.length_c   1.000
_cell.angle_alpha   90.00
_cell.angle_beta   90.00
_cell.angle_gamma   90.00
#
_symmetry.space_group_name_H-M   'P 1'
#
loop_
_entity.id
_entity.type
_entity.pdbx_description
1 polymer ?
#
loop_
_entity_poly.entity_id
_entity_poly.type
_entity_poly.pdbx_seq_one_letter_code
_entity_poly.pdbx_strand_id
1 'polypeptide(L)'
;MKKKAFKAAFPYTIPIGIGFLFLGMSYGFMMQSKGFSVWYPFFMSMFIFAGSMEFVTSNLLLSVFSPVAAFFLALMVNARHLFYGLSMLDKYKNTGWKKFYLIFGMCDESFTVNCTVTPPDDVDRGWFMFFVNLLNQVYWVAAATAGALLGYVIRFDTTGIEFVMIALFVVMFLNQWEETKDHRPALVGLICSVICLLVFGSSNFIVPAMAFIIICFTAERKISKKTMEAEAK
;
A
#
# COMPACT_ATOMS: atom_id res chain seq x y z
N MET A 1 -22.52 6.52 19.97
CA MET A 1 -21.07 6.40 19.73
C MET A 1 -20.77 6.00 18.28
N LYS A 2 -21.18 4.83 17.78
CA LYS A 2 -20.85 4.38 16.40
C LYS A 2 -21.29 5.33 15.28
N LYS A 3 -22.54 5.83 15.32
CA LYS A 3 -23.06 6.77 14.29
C LYS A 3 -22.28 8.09 14.21
N LYS A 4 -21.81 8.60 15.35
CA LYS A 4 -20.99 9.82 15.39
C LYS A 4 -19.60 9.56 14.77
N ALA A 5 -18.98 8.44 15.10
CA ALA A 5 -17.70 8.03 14.54
C ALA A 5 -17.76 7.82 13.04
N PHE A 6 -18.82 7.17 12.53
CA PHE A 6 -19.06 7.03 11.08
C PHE A 6 -19.18 8.38 10.38
N LYS A 7 -20.03 9.30 10.92
CA LYS A 7 -20.19 10.64 10.35
C LYS A 7 -18.89 11.46 10.37
N ALA A 8 -18.07 11.29 11.40
CA ALA A 8 -16.79 11.96 11.51
C ALA A 8 -15.75 11.39 10.52
N ALA A 9 -15.74 10.07 10.27
CA ALA A 9 -14.82 9.42 9.35
C ALA A 9 -15.15 9.70 7.87
N PHE A 10 -16.44 9.79 7.54
CA PHE A 10 -16.93 9.85 6.16
C PHE A 10 -16.32 10.99 5.32
N PRO A 11 -16.24 12.25 5.79
CA PRO A 11 -15.66 13.34 4.98
C PRO A 11 -14.20 13.12 4.61
N TYR A 12 -13.41 12.50 5.49
CA TYR A 12 -11.99 12.22 5.25
C TYR A 12 -11.78 11.09 4.23
N THR A 13 -12.76 10.21 4.07
CA THR A 13 -12.67 9.06 3.15
C THR A 13 -13.23 9.34 1.77
N ILE A 14 -14.00 10.42 1.55
CA ILE A 14 -14.55 10.77 0.23
C ILE A 14 -13.45 10.98 -0.83
N PRO A 15 -12.44 11.81 -0.59
CA PRO A 15 -11.36 12.02 -1.57
C PRO A 15 -10.63 10.71 -1.90
N ILE A 16 -10.41 9.87 -0.89
CA ILE A 16 -9.80 8.54 -1.05
C ILE A 16 -10.70 7.65 -1.92
N GLY A 17 -12.01 7.64 -1.65
CA GLY A 17 -12.99 6.89 -2.42
C GLY A 17 -13.00 7.25 -3.90
N ILE A 18 -12.83 8.53 -4.25
CA ILE A 18 -12.71 8.98 -5.64
C ILE A 18 -11.44 8.40 -6.28
N GLY A 19 -10.29 8.46 -5.61
CA GLY A 19 -9.05 7.85 -6.08
C GLY A 19 -9.18 6.34 -6.25
N PHE A 20 -9.77 5.66 -5.26
CA PHE A 20 -10.02 4.21 -5.30
C PHE A 20 -11.00 3.79 -6.40
N LEU A 21 -11.95 4.66 -6.76
CA LEU A 21 -12.85 4.40 -7.87
C LEU A 21 -12.05 4.21 -9.18
N PHE A 22 -11.14 5.12 -9.49
CA PHE A 22 -10.32 5.02 -10.70
C PHE A 22 -9.34 3.84 -10.66
N LEU A 23 -8.58 3.70 -9.57
CA LEU A 23 -7.57 2.65 -9.44
C LEU A 23 -8.20 1.26 -9.35
N GLY A 24 -9.26 1.10 -8.54
CA GLY A 24 -9.95 -0.16 -8.39
C GLY A 24 -10.66 -0.60 -9.66
N MET A 25 -11.31 0.34 -10.36
CA MET A 25 -11.90 0.03 -11.68
C MET A 25 -10.83 -0.40 -12.68
N SER A 26 -9.69 0.28 -12.73
CA SER A 26 -8.56 -0.10 -13.60
C SER A 26 -8.06 -1.50 -13.28
N TYR A 27 -7.93 -1.85 -11.98
CA TYR A 27 -7.60 -3.20 -11.54
C TYR A 27 -8.63 -4.23 -11.98
N GLY A 28 -9.92 -3.95 -11.79
CA GLY A 28 -11.00 -4.84 -12.22
C GLY A 28 -11.02 -5.08 -13.72
N PHE A 29 -10.85 -4.03 -14.53
CA PHE A 29 -10.71 -4.12 -15.98
C PHE A 29 -9.51 -5.00 -16.37
N MET A 30 -8.34 -4.77 -15.76
CA MET A 30 -7.13 -5.55 -16.04
C MET A 30 -7.35 -7.03 -15.72
N MET A 31 -8.00 -7.36 -14.60
CA MET A 31 -8.29 -8.75 -14.25
C MET A 31 -9.21 -9.41 -15.29
N GLN A 32 -10.25 -8.71 -15.71
CA GLN A 32 -11.16 -9.22 -16.74
C GLN A 32 -10.47 -9.38 -18.09
N SER A 33 -9.63 -8.44 -18.52
CA SER A 33 -8.87 -8.54 -19.78
C SER A 33 -7.90 -9.71 -19.83
N LYS A 34 -7.39 -10.12 -18.65
CA LYS A 34 -6.56 -11.32 -18.47
C LYS A 34 -7.39 -12.61 -18.39
N GLY A 35 -8.71 -12.54 -18.57
CA GLY A 35 -9.62 -13.69 -18.57
C GLY A 35 -10.09 -14.15 -17.19
N PHE A 36 -9.83 -13.40 -16.15
CA PHE A 36 -10.31 -13.74 -14.81
C PHE A 36 -11.78 -13.38 -14.62
N SER A 37 -12.55 -14.26 -13.97
CA SER A 37 -13.92 -14.00 -13.57
C SER A 37 -13.99 -12.88 -12.52
N VAL A 38 -15.11 -12.16 -12.44
CA VAL A 38 -15.42 -11.11 -11.45
C VAL A 38 -15.14 -11.55 -10.00
N TRP A 39 -15.27 -12.82 -9.71
CA TRP A 39 -15.01 -13.36 -8.37
C TRP A 39 -13.54 -13.21 -7.93
N TYR A 40 -12.60 -13.23 -8.87
CA TYR A 40 -11.18 -13.04 -8.54
C TYR A 40 -10.91 -11.64 -7.99
N PRO A 41 -11.17 -10.53 -8.70
CA PRO A 41 -10.96 -9.19 -8.13
C PRO A 41 -11.82 -8.92 -6.90
N PHE A 42 -13.04 -9.47 -6.81
CA PHE A 42 -13.89 -9.34 -5.63
C PHE A 42 -13.23 -9.97 -4.39
N PHE A 43 -12.83 -11.23 -4.45
CA PHE A 43 -12.24 -11.90 -3.29
C PHE A 43 -10.82 -11.42 -3.00
N MET A 44 -10.03 -11.08 -4.01
CA MET A 44 -8.69 -10.54 -3.81
C MET A 44 -8.76 -9.19 -3.10
N SER A 45 -9.59 -8.26 -3.57
CA SER A 45 -9.77 -6.95 -2.93
C SER A 45 -10.37 -7.06 -1.53
N MET A 46 -11.21 -8.07 -1.26
CA MET A 46 -11.81 -8.29 0.05
C MET A 46 -10.82 -8.90 1.07
N PHE A 47 -9.98 -9.85 0.65
CA PHE A 47 -9.15 -10.64 1.57
C PHE A 47 -7.66 -10.27 1.54
N ILE A 48 -7.14 -9.75 0.42
CA ILE A 48 -5.76 -9.25 0.33
C ILE A 48 -5.73 -7.79 0.74
N PHE A 49 -6.61 -6.96 0.18
CA PHE A 49 -6.75 -5.53 0.44
C PHE A 49 -5.41 -4.80 0.42
N ALA A 50 -4.61 -5.07 -0.60
CA ALA A 50 -3.32 -4.44 -0.84
C ALA A 50 -3.19 -4.16 -2.35
N GLY A 51 -3.73 -3.03 -2.81
CA GLY A 51 -3.92 -2.70 -4.22
C GLY A 51 -2.69 -2.98 -5.09
N SER A 52 -1.50 -2.50 -4.69
CA SER A 52 -0.26 -2.76 -5.42
C SER A 52 0.07 -4.27 -5.51
N MET A 53 -0.16 -5.02 -4.44
CA MET A 53 0.05 -6.47 -4.46
C MET A 53 -1.00 -7.20 -5.29
N GLU A 54 -2.23 -6.71 -5.34
CA GLU A 54 -3.30 -7.27 -6.17
C GLU A 54 -2.97 -7.15 -7.67
N PHE A 55 -2.45 -6.01 -8.12
CA PHE A 55 -1.94 -5.83 -9.47
C PHE A 55 -0.81 -6.82 -9.80
N VAL A 56 0.15 -6.97 -8.89
CA VAL A 56 1.27 -7.92 -9.06
C VAL A 56 0.77 -9.35 -9.06
N THR A 57 -0.16 -9.70 -8.18
CA THR A 57 -0.74 -11.04 -8.07
C THR A 57 -1.45 -11.46 -9.35
N SER A 58 -2.04 -10.53 -10.11
CA SER A 58 -2.64 -10.83 -11.40
C SER A 58 -1.67 -11.50 -12.38
N ASN A 59 -0.41 -11.06 -12.38
CA ASN A 59 0.65 -11.67 -13.20
C ASN A 59 1.16 -12.98 -12.59
N LEU A 60 1.25 -13.08 -11.26
CA LEU A 60 1.63 -14.32 -10.58
C LEU A 60 0.65 -15.47 -10.86
N LEU A 61 -0.65 -15.18 -10.95
CA LEU A 61 -1.67 -16.18 -11.27
C LEU A 61 -1.57 -16.74 -12.68
N LEU A 62 -0.94 -16.00 -13.60
CA LEU A 62 -0.71 -16.43 -14.99
C LEU A 62 0.67 -17.07 -15.19
N SER A 63 1.55 -16.99 -14.21
CA SER A 63 2.90 -17.55 -14.25
C SER A 63 2.98 -18.90 -13.55
N VAL A 64 4.12 -19.59 -13.73
CA VAL A 64 4.42 -20.78 -12.93
C VAL A 64 4.54 -20.37 -11.47
N PHE A 65 3.64 -20.88 -10.64
CA PHE A 65 3.55 -20.48 -9.23
C PHE A 65 4.74 -20.98 -8.42
N SER A 66 5.51 -20.05 -7.85
CA SER A 66 6.57 -20.32 -6.88
C SER A 66 6.20 -19.67 -5.53
N PRO A 67 5.85 -20.45 -4.50
CA PRO A 67 5.45 -19.89 -3.20
C PRO A 67 6.54 -19.02 -2.57
N VAL A 68 7.79 -19.41 -2.73
CA VAL A 68 8.95 -18.71 -2.16
C VAL A 68 9.12 -17.35 -2.83
N ALA A 69 9.07 -17.30 -4.17
CA ALA A 69 9.16 -16.05 -4.92
C ALA A 69 7.97 -15.13 -4.62
N ALA A 70 6.76 -15.69 -4.55
CA ALA A 70 5.54 -14.94 -4.20
C ALA A 70 5.63 -14.35 -2.78
N PHE A 71 6.16 -15.10 -1.80
CA PHE A 71 6.35 -14.63 -0.44
C PHE A 71 7.32 -13.43 -0.38
N PHE A 72 8.50 -13.57 -0.99
CA PHE A 72 9.47 -12.47 -1.00
C PHE A 72 8.93 -11.25 -1.75
N LEU A 73 8.26 -11.45 -2.88
CA LEU A 73 7.65 -10.36 -3.64
C LEU A 73 6.57 -9.63 -2.82
N ALA A 74 5.69 -10.38 -2.14
CA ALA A 74 4.68 -9.81 -1.26
C ALA A 74 5.30 -9.02 -0.10
N LEU A 75 6.33 -9.57 0.54
CA LEU A 75 7.06 -8.89 1.61
C LEU A 75 7.68 -7.59 1.11
N MET A 76 8.24 -7.59 -0.08
CA MET A 76 8.89 -6.43 -0.68
C MET A 76 7.89 -5.32 -1.04
N VAL A 77 6.84 -5.65 -1.77
CA VAL A 77 5.82 -4.69 -2.19
C VAL A 77 5.13 -4.07 -0.96
N ASN A 78 4.91 -4.87 0.09
CA ASN A 78 4.23 -4.44 1.31
C ASN A 78 5.18 -4.07 2.47
N ALA A 79 6.50 -3.96 2.25
CA ALA A 79 7.48 -3.67 3.30
C ALA A 79 7.17 -2.39 4.09
N ARG A 80 6.58 -1.39 3.45
CA ARG A 80 6.13 -0.14 4.08
C ARG A 80 5.10 -0.35 5.20
N HIS A 81 4.24 -1.36 5.09
CA HIS A 81 3.24 -1.66 6.12
C HIS A 81 3.86 -2.09 7.46
N LEU A 82 5.10 -2.60 7.47
CA LEU A 82 5.84 -2.87 8.71
C LEU A 82 6.09 -1.56 9.48
N PHE A 83 6.47 -0.49 8.78
CA PHE A 83 6.70 0.82 9.39
C PHE A 83 5.39 1.48 9.84
N TYR A 84 4.32 1.34 9.05
CA TYR A 84 2.99 1.81 9.45
C TYR A 84 2.51 1.09 10.71
N GLY A 85 2.66 -0.23 10.77
CA GLY A 85 2.33 -1.02 11.94
C GLY A 85 3.08 -0.55 13.18
N LEU A 86 4.39 -0.31 13.07
CA LEU A 86 5.21 0.19 14.17
C LEU A 86 4.74 1.56 14.66
N SER A 87 4.44 2.48 13.74
CA SER A 87 3.97 3.83 14.07
C SER A 87 2.57 3.84 14.70
N MET A 88 1.74 2.84 14.39
CA MET A 88 0.36 2.75 14.89
C MET A 88 0.22 1.92 16.17
N LEU A 89 1.30 1.30 16.69
CA LEU A 89 1.25 0.45 17.87
C LEU A 89 0.59 1.12 19.07
N ASP A 90 0.98 2.36 19.39
CA ASP A 90 0.42 3.10 20.52
C ASP A 90 -1.02 3.55 20.26
N LYS A 91 -1.35 3.92 19.03
CA LYS A 91 -2.70 4.38 18.67
C LYS A 91 -3.73 3.24 18.66
N TYR A 92 -3.29 2.01 18.43
CA TYR A 92 -4.13 0.81 18.43
C TYR A 92 -4.25 0.15 19.81
N LYS A 93 -3.53 0.68 20.83
CA LYS A 93 -3.74 0.25 22.22
C LYS A 93 -5.17 0.56 22.64
N ASN A 94 -5.75 -0.33 23.42
CA ASN A 94 -7.09 -0.18 24.02
C ASN A 94 -8.26 -0.11 23.01
N THR A 95 -8.06 -0.47 21.74
CA THR A 95 -9.15 -0.52 20.74
C THR A 95 -9.96 -1.82 20.79
N GLY A 96 -9.60 -2.76 21.67
CA GLY A 96 -10.25 -4.05 21.83
C GLY A 96 -10.16 -4.91 20.59
N TRP A 97 -11.23 -5.65 20.26
CA TRP A 97 -11.28 -6.53 19.09
C TRP A 97 -11.09 -5.78 17.76
N LYS A 98 -11.40 -4.48 17.69
CA LYS A 98 -11.20 -3.65 16.51
C LYS A 98 -9.74 -3.65 16.05
N LYS A 99 -8.79 -3.87 16.97
CA LYS A 99 -7.36 -3.93 16.67
C LYS A 99 -7.02 -4.90 15.54
N PHE A 100 -7.61 -6.08 15.52
CA PHE A 100 -7.36 -7.08 14.48
C PHE A 100 -7.77 -6.57 13.10
N TYR A 101 -8.93 -5.95 13.02
CA TYR A 101 -9.40 -5.36 11.77
C TYR A 101 -8.60 -4.12 11.37
N LEU A 102 -8.19 -3.29 12.33
CA LEU A 102 -7.35 -2.11 12.08
C LEU A 102 -5.98 -2.49 11.52
N ILE A 103 -5.40 -3.61 11.97
CA ILE A 103 -4.14 -4.13 11.44
C ILE A 103 -4.35 -4.67 10.01
N PHE A 104 -5.39 -5.46 9.78
CA PHE A 104 -5.71 -6.02 8.48
C PHE A 104 -6.04 -4.95 7.44
N GLY A 105 -6.92 -4.03 7.78
CA GLY A 105 -7.43 -2.99 6.87
C GLY A 105 -6.53 -1.75 6.77
N MET A 106 -5.26 -1.85 7.16
CA MET A 106 -4.33 -0.73 7.08
C MET A 106 -3.74 -0.63 5.67
N CYS A 107 -4.12 0.41 4.95
CA CYS A 107 -3.51 0.85 3.69
C CYS A 107 -2.86 2.23 3.86
N ASP A 108 -2.20 2.73 2.85
CA ASP A 108 -1.51 4.04 2.87
C ASP A 108 -2.44 5.17 3.28
N GLU A 109 -3.62 5.19 2.70
CA GLU A 109 -4.63 6.23 2.90
C GLU A 109 -5.24 6.14 4.31
N SER A 110 -5.57 4.92 4.77
CA SER A 110 -6.09 4.74 6.13
C SER A 110 -5.02 5.02 7.18
N PHE A 111 -3.75 4.69 6.92
CA PHE A 111 -2.63 5.09 7.77
C PHE A 111 -2.54 6.60 7.88
N THR A 112 -2.54 7.31 6.75
CA THR A 112 -2.45 8.78 6.71
C THR A 112 -3.55 9.42 7.54
N VAL A 113 -4.82 9.07 7.30
CA VAL A 113 -5.95 9.63 8.06
C VAL A 113 -5.85 9.28 9.56
N ASN A 114 -5.61 8.01 9.90
CA ASN A 114 -5.56 7.57 11.30
C ASN A 114 -4.34 8.12 12.05
N CYS A 115 -3.28 8.50 11.33
CA CYS A 115 -2.08 9.09 11.90
C CYS A 115 -2.21 10.59 12.13
N THR A 116 -2.82 11.31 11.19
CA THR A 116 -2.85 12.78 11.18
C THR A 116 -4.12 13.37 11.81
N VAL A 117 -5.27 12.69 11.63
CA VAL A 117 -6.55 13.21 12.09
C VAL A 117 -6.81 12.84 13.55
N THR A 118 -7.11 13.83 14.36
CA THR A 118 -7.64 13.65 15.71
C THR A 118 -9.15 13.91 15.65
N PRO A 119 -9.99 12.88 15.89
CA PRO A 119 -11.43 13.08 15.91
C PRO A 119 -11.84 13.98 17.09
N PRO A 120 -13.01 14.66 17.04
CA PRO A 120 -13.55 15.43 18.15
C PRO A 120 -13.66 14.61 19.44
N ASP A 121 -13.58 15.25 20.62
CA ASP A 121 -13.56 14.61 21.93
C ASP A 121 -14.82 13.76 22.23
N ASP A 122 -15.95 14.05 21.58
CA ASP A 122 -17.19 13.30 21.71
C ASP A 122 -17.27 12.06 20.81
N VAL A 123 -16.22 11.79 20.04
CA VAL A 123 -16.10 10.67 19.09
C VAL A 123 -15.10 9.63 19.58
N ASP A 124 -15.54 8.39 19.73
CA ASP A 124 -14.65 7.27 20.06
C ASP A 124 -13.61 7.06 18.94
N ARG A 125 -12.34 7.24 19.27
CA ARG A 125 -11.21 7.14 18.34
C ARG A 125 -11.09 5.75 17.71
N GLY A 126 -11.35 4.69 18.47
CA GLY A 126 -11.28 3.33 17.97
C GLY A 126 -12.36 3.03 16.91
N TRP A 127 -13.58 3.57 17.09
CA TRP A 127 -14.63 3.47 16.08
C TRP A 127 -14.37 4.39 14.88
N PHE A 128 -13.77 5.57 15.09
CA PHE A 128 -13.37 6.46 14.00
C PHE A 128 -12.38 5.73 13.06
N MET A 129 -11.27 5.22 13.60
CA MET A 129 -10.28 4.48 12.82
C MET A 129 -10.88 3.24 12.14
N PHE A 130 -11.77 2.53 12.84
CA PHE A 130 -12.47 1.37 12.26
C PHE A 130 -13.29 1.75 11.03
N PHE A 131 -14.04 2.84 11.09
CA PHE A 131 -14.86 3.29 9.96
C PHE A 131 -14.03 3.86 8.82
N VAL A 132 -12.89 4.51 9.09
CA VAL A 132 -11.95 4.93 8.05
C VAL A 132 -11.48 3.70 7.25
N ASN A 133 -11.00 2.67 7.94
CA ASN A 133 -10.54 1.44 7.27
C ASN A 133 -11.68 0.73 6.53
N LEU A 134 -12.86 0.63 7.15
CA LEU A 134 -14.02 -0.05 6.55
C LEU A 134 -14.50 0.66 5.28
N LEU A 135 -14.61 1.98 5.30
CA LEU A 135 -15.04 2.75 4.14
C LEU A 135 -14.03 2.61 2.99
N ASN A 136 -12.73 2.72 3.29
CA ASN A 136 -11.69 2.53 2.29
C ASN A 136 -11.73 1.12 1.67
N GLN A 137 -11.93 0.09 2.48
CA GLN A 137 -12.07 -1.28 1.97
C GLN A 137 -13.33 -1.44 1.10
N VAL A 138 -14.45 -0.90 1.53
CA VAL A 138 -15.71 -0.95 0.74
C VAL A 138 -15.54 -0.23 -0.59
N TYR A 139 -14.89 0.94 -0.61
CA TYR A 139 -14.64 1.68 -1.85
C TYR A 139 -13.77 0.87 -2.81
N TRP A 140 -12.69 0.27 -2.31
CA TRP A 140 -11.78 -0.53 -3.11
C TRP A 140 -12.47 -1.77 -3.69
N VAL A 141 -13.14 -2.56 -2.84
CA VAL A 141 -13.87 -3.78 -3.27
C VAL A 141 -14.95 -3.44 -4.28
N ALA A 142 -15.76 -2.40 -4.01
CA ALA A 142 -16.82 -1.97 -4.92
C ALA A 142 -16.25 -1.52 -6.28
N ALA A 143 -15.18 -0.74 -6.28
CA ALA A 143 -14.54 -0.25 -7.49
C ALA A 143 -13.92 -1.39 -8.33
N ALA A 144 -13.17 -2.30 -7.68
CA ALA A 144 -12.57 -3.46 -8.33
C ALA A 144 -13.63 -4.37 -8.96
N THR A 145 -14.71 -4.62 -8.22
CA THR A 145 -15.83 -5.45 -8.72
C THR A 145 -16.57 -4.76 -9.85
N ALA A 146 -16.88 -3.46 -9.72
CA ALA A 146 -17.52 -2.68 -10.76
C ALA A 146 -16.67 -2.64 -12.04
N GLY A 147 -15.36 -2.43 -11.92
CA GLY A 147 -14.44 -2.47 -13.04
C GLY A 147 -14.46 -3.82 -13.77
N ALA A 148 -14.42 -4.93 -13.03
CA ALA A 148 -14.51 -6.26 -13.62
C ALA A 148 -15.86 -6.52 -14.31
N LEU A 149 -16.98 -6.08 -13.72
CA LEU A 149 -18.31 -6.19 -14.33
C LEU A 149 -18.41 -5.36 -15.62
N LEU A 150 -17.96 -4.11 -15.58
CA LEU A 150 -17.98 -3.24 -16.75
C LEU A 150 -17.09 -3.78 -17.87
N GLY A 151 -15.98 -4.44 -17.54
CA GLY A 151 -15.10 -5.09 -18.50
C GLY A 151 -15.79 -6.19 -19.34
N TYR A 152 -16.87 -6.82 -18.86
CA TYR A 152 -17.68 -7.74 -19.67
C TYR A 152 -18.56 -7.03 -20.71
N VAL A 153 -19.01 -5.81 -20.38
CA VAL A 153 -19.95 -5.06 -21.24
C VAL A 153 -19.17 -4.22 -22.24
N ILE A 154 -18.09 -3.64 -21.80
CA ILE A 154 -17.30 -2.70 -22.59
C ILE A 154 -15.97 -3.38 -22.92
N ARG A 155 -15.75 -3.73 -24.21
CA ARG A 155 -14.45 -4.17 -24.67
C ARG A 155 -13.52 -2.95 -24.76
N PHE A 156 -12.85 -2.66 -23.68
CA PHE A 156 -11.81 -1.63 -23.65
C PHE A 156 -10.49 -2.22 -24.17
N ASP A 157 -9.79 -1.42 -24.95
CA ASP A 157 -8.38 -1.67 -25.16
C ASP A 157 -7.64 -1.42 -23.86
N THR A 158 -7.14 -2.50 -23.26
CA THR A 158 -6.43 -2.46 -21.98
C THR A 158 -4.97 -2.06 -22.13
N THR A 159 -4.55 -1.74 -23.35
CA THR A 159 -3.21 -1.19 -23.64
C THR A 159 -2.99 0.05 -22.80
N GLY A 160 -2.03 -0.01 -21.87
CA GLY A 160 -1.73 1.10 -20.96
C GLY A 160 -2.36 1.03 -19.57
N ILE A 161 -3.29 0.11 -19.27
CA ILE A 161 -3.77 -0.07 -17.89
C ILE A 161 -2.63 -0.48 -16.96
N GLU A 162 -1.65 -1.25 -17.43
CA GLU A 162 -0.44 -1.59 -16.66
C GLU A 162 0.37 -0.35 -16.30
N PHE A 163 0.28 0.72 -17.10
CA PHE A 163 0.89 2.01 -16.80
C PHE A 163 0.28 2.70 -15.58
N VAL A 164 -0.99 2.43 -15.26
CA VAL A 164 -1.66 2.99 -14.06
C VAL A 164 -0.90 2.61 -12.79
N MET A 165 -0.42 1.37 -12.71
CA MET A 165 0.39 0.92 -11.57
C MET A 165 1.74 1.65 -11.51
N ILE A 166 2.40 1.81 -12.64
CA ILE A 166 3.67 2.56 -12.73
C ILE A 166 3.43 4.01 -12.31
N ALA A 167 2.38 4.66 -12.84
CA ALA A 167 2.02 6.01 -12.50
C ALA A 167 1.72 6.16 -11.00
N LEU A 168 1.01 5.19 -10.39
CA LEU A 168 0.74 5.17 -8.96
C LEU A 168 2.04 5.18 -8.14
N PHE A 169 3.01 4.33 -8.47
CA PHE A 169 4.29 4.29 -7.77
C PHE A 169 5.10 5.57 -7.97
N VAL A 170 5.07 6.16 -9.17
CA VAL A 170 5.72 7.44 -9.44
C VAL A 170 5.09 8.56 -8.62
N VAL A 171 3.75 8.64 -8.57
CA VAL A 171 3.04 9.65 -7.76
C VAL A 171 3.35 9.47 -6.27
N MET A 172 3.36 8.22 -5.76
CA MET A 172 3.72 7.96 -4.37
C MET A 172 5.16 8.37 -4.06
N PHE A 173 6.09 8.12 -4.98
CA PHE A 173 7.47 8.57 -4.84
C PHE A 173 7.57 10.09 -4.82
N LEU A 174 6.86 10.80 -5.71
CA LEU A 174 6.84 12.26 -5.77
C LEU A 174 6.23 12.86 -4.50
N ASN A 175 5.11 12.34 -4.02
CA ASN A 175 4.50 12.79 -2.76
C ASN A 175 5.48 12.61 -1.59
N GLN A 176 6.13 11.44 -1.50
CA GLN A 176 7.14 11.19 -0.46
C GLN A 176 8.33 12.14 -0.58
N TRP A 177 8.73 12.47 -1.81
CA TRP A 177 9.80 13.44 -2.08
C TRP A 177 9.42 14.85 -1.62
N GLU A 178 8.19 15.30 -1.90
CA GLU A 178 7.70 16.62 -1.49
C GLU A 178 7.52 16.74 0.02
N GLU A 179 7.02 15.70 0.68
CA GLU A 179 6.76 15.71 2.13
C GLU A 179 8.04 15.63 2.97
N THR A 180 9.13 15.08 2.43
CA THR A 180 10.34 14.79 3.18
C THR A 180 11.43 15.81 2.85
N LYS A 181 12.01 16.46 3.86
CA LYS A 181 13.16 17.37 3.67
C LYS A 181 14.48 16.63 3.42
N ASP A 182 14.59 15.39 3.87
CA ASP A 182 15.78 14.55 3.66
C ASP A 182 15.54 13.57 2.51
N HIS A 183 16.12 13.87 1.37
CA HIS A 183 16.01 13.06 0.15
C HIS A 183 17.06 11.93 0.05
N ARG A 184 17.98 11.82 1.02
CA ARG A 184 19.04 10.79 1.02
C ARG A 184 18.48 9.37 0.93
N PRO A 185 17.42 9.00 1.70
CA PRO A 185 16.85 7.66 1.60
C PRO A 185 16.31 7.32 0.20
N ALA A 186 15.66 8.29 -0.43
CA ALA A 186 15.12 8.11 -1.79
C ALA A 186 16.24 7.93 -2.83
N LEU A 187 17.30 8.74 -2.71
CA LEU A 187 18.48 8.64 -3.60
C LEU A 187 19.24 7.33 -3.41
N VAL A 188 19.44 6.89 -2.17
CA VAL A 188 20.07 5.59 -1.87
C VAL A 188 19.24 4.46 -2.46
N GLY A 189 17.91 4.48 -2.27
CA GLY A 189 16.99 3.50 -2.85
C GLY A 189 17.08 3.45 -4.38
N LEU A 190 17.07 4.62 -5.03
CA LEU A 190 17.17 4.73 -6.49
C LEU A 190 18.50 4.19 -7.02
N ILE A 191 19.63 4.63 -6.43
CA ILE A 191 20.98 4.23 -6.85
C ILE A 191 21.15 2.71 -6.67
N CYS A 192 20.80 2.16 -5.50
CA CYS A 192 20.87 0.72 -5.24
C CYS A 192 20.04 -0.08 -6.23
N SER A 193 18.84 0.40 -6.54
CA SER A 193 17.95 -0.27 -7.49
C SER A 193 18.51 -0.28 -8.91
N VAL A 194 19.05 0.86 -9.38
CA VAL A 194 19.66 0.96 -10.71
C VAL A 194 20.92 0.08 -10.80
N ILE A 195 21.79 0.10 -9.79
CA ILE A 195 22.98 -0.76 -9.77
C ILE A 195 22.60 -2.23 -9.82
N CYS A 196 21.64 -2.65 -8.98
CA CYS A 196 21.21 -4.03 -8.96
C CYS A 196 20.50 -4.45 -10.26
N LEU A 197 19.75 -3.55 -10.89
CA LEU A 197 19.15 -3.79 -12.19
C LEU A 197 20.20 -4.07 -13.27
N LEU A 198 21.26 -3.29 -13.30
CA LEU A 198 22.37 -3.45 -14.26
C LEU A 198 23.19 -4.72 -14.02
N VAL A 199 23.37 -5.12 -12.74
CA VAL A 199 24.22 -6.29 -12.38
C VAL A 199 23.42 -7.61 -12.48
N PHE A 200 22.19 -7.65 -11.97
CA PHE A 200 21.39 -8.88 -11.85
C PHE A 200 20.30 -9.02 -12.93
N GLY A 201 20.11 -8.00 -13.77
CA GLY A 201 19.08 -7.99 -14.81
C GLY A 201 17.67 -7.81 -14.26
N SER A 202 16.70 -7.57 -15.14
CA SER A 202 15.32 -7.21 -14.80
C SER A 202 14.55 -8.28 -14.01
N SER A 203 14.90 -9.56 -14.16
CA SER A 203 14.19 -10.65 -13.50
C SER A 203 14.58 -10.86 -12.03
N ASN A 204 15.80 -10.50 -11.63
CA ASN A 204 16.34 -10.88 -10.32
C ASN A 204 16.89 -9.71 -9.47
N PHE A 205 16.78 -8.45 -9.95
CA PHE A 205 17.40 -7.31 -9.27
C PHE A 205 16.73 -6.91 -7.96
N ILE A 206 15.46 -7.22 -7.80
CA ILE A 206 14.63 -6.72 -6.73
C ILE A 206 15.13 -7.18 -5.35
N VAL A 207 15.37 -8.48 -5.16
CA VAL A 207 15.84 -9.04 -3.88
C VAL A 207 17.22 -8.51 -3.48
N PRO A 208 18.23 -8.52 -4.37
CA PRO A 208 19.50 -7.87 -4.10
C PRO A 208 19.39 -6.37 -3.78
N ALA A 209 18.56 -5.62 -4.53
CA ALA A 209 18.38 -4.19 -4.30
C ALA A 209 17.88 -3.91 -2.87
N MET A 210 16.88 -4.66 -2.40
CA MET A 210 16.39 -4.52 -1.03
C MET A 210 17.44 -4.88 0.02
N ALA A 211 18.18 -5.95 -0.18
CA ALA A 211 19.26 -6.32 0.73
C ALA A 211 20.32 -5.20 0.83
N PHE A 212 20.74 -4.64 -0.30
CA PHE A 212 21.68 -3.52 -0.34
C PHE A 212 21.11 -2.26 0.33
N ILE A 213 19.85 -1.91 0.09
CA ILE A 213 19.18 -0.76 0.73
C ILE A 213 19.18 -0.92 2.25
N ILE A 214 18.82 -2.11 2.77
CA ILE A 214 18.80 -2.40 4.21
C ILE A 214 20.22 -2.30 4.79
N ILE A 215 21.22 -2.83 4.11
CA ILE A 215 22.62 -2.77 4.52
C ILE A 215 23.09 -1.29 4.59
N CYS A 216 22.80 -0.50 3.55
CA CYS A 216 23.16 0.93 3.51
C CYS A 216 22.55 1.69 4.69
N PHE A 217 21.26 1.55 4.94
CA PHE A 217 20.60 2.24 6.06
C PHE A 217 21.05 1.76 7.43
N THR A 218 21.34 0.45 7.56
CA THR A 218 21.87 -0.09 8.82
C THR A 218 23.27 0.44 9.11
N ALA A 219 24.11 0.55 8.07
CA ALA A 219 25.45 1.12 8.17
C ALA A 219 25.40 2.62 8.51
N GLU A 220 24.56 3.39 7.83
CA GLU A 220 24.37 4.82 8.08
C GLU A 220 23.92 5.08 9.53
N ARG A 221 22.95 4.30 10.02
CA ARG A 221 22.47 4.41 11.41
C ARG A 221 23.57 4.09 12.44
N LYS A 222 24.43 3.11 12.16
CA LYS A 222 25.57 2.79 13.04
C LYS A 222 26.60 3.90 13.06
N ILE A 223 26.90 4.50 11.92
CA ILE A 223 27.84 5.63 11.80
C ILE A 223 27.30 6.84 12.54
N SER A 224 26.04 7.22 12.31
CA SER A 224 25.39 8.34 12.98
C SER A 224 25.38 8.18 14.51
N LYS A 225 25.07 6.99 15.04
CA LYS A 225 25.16 6.72 16.48
C LYS A 225 26.56 6.91 17.02
N LYS A 226 27.60 6.40 16.33
CA LYS A 226 28.99 6.55 16.77
C LYS A 226 29.44 8.00 16.79
N THR A 227 28.99 8.81 15.82
CA THR A 227 29.31 10.24 15.75
C THR A 227 28.66 10.98 16.91
N MET A 228 27.39 10.72 17.22
CA MET A 228 26.69 11.32 18.35
C MET A 228 27.30 10.92 19.71
N GLU A 229 27.78 9.69 19.86
CA GLU A 229 28.46 9.22 21.07
C GLU A 229 29.88 9.81 21.22
N ALA A 230 30.52 10.16 20.09
CA ALA A 230 31.83 10.83 20.09
C ALA A 230 31.74 12.33 20.41
N GLU A 231 30.65 12.99 20.00
CA GLU A 231 30.37 14.41 20.31
C GLU A 231 29.86 14.64 21.71
N ALA A 232 29.32 13.61 22.37
CA ALA A 232 28.83 13.65 23.75
C ALA A 232 29.91 13.35 24.81
N LYS A 233 31.15 13.04 24.40
CA LYS A 233 32.34 12.84 25.25
C LYS A 233 33.28 14.01 25.18
#